data_95b3fe27cd28c394d9942d283db325a9
#
_entry.id   95b3fe27cd28c394d9942d283db325a9
#
_cell.length_a   1.000
_cell.length_b   1.000
_cell.length_c   1.000
_cell.angle_alpha   90.00
_cell.angle_beta   90.00
_cell.angle_gamma   90.00
#
_symmetry.space_group_name_H-M   'P 1'
#
loop_
_entity.id
_entity.type
_entity.pdbx_description
1 polymer ?
#
loop_
_entity_poly.entity_id
_entity_poly.type
_entity_poly.pdbx_seq_one_letter_code
_entity_poly.pdbx_strand_id
1 'polypeptide(L)'
;AIDQSLRRFEQRYWLSSRQFYELYAQGSLDDGEHSEEFSEWAGLYKLKQKREQSLEKLSQERLARLPRKIGTNLIEIAPAEPALNIP
;
A
#
# COMPACT_ATOMS: atom_id res chain seq x y z
N ALA A 1 -11.09 0.61 -7.01
CA ALA A 1 -9.93 0.88 -6.17
C ALA A 1 -9.06 -0.36 -6.01
N ILE A 2 -7.77 -0.14 -5.79
CA ILE A 2 -6.82 -1.25 -5.65
C ILE A 2 -7.22 -2.18 -4.52
N ASP A 3 -7.62 -1.63 -3.39
CA ASP A 3 -7.96 -2.43 -2.22
C ASP A 3 -9.15 -3.34 -2.47
N GLN A 4 -10.14 -2.87 -3.18
CA GLN A 4 -11.31 -3.69 -3.51
C GLN A 4 -10.93 -4.82 -4.45
N SER A 5 -10.09 -4.53 -5.43
CA SER A 5 -9.65 -5.56 -6.36
C SER A 5 -8.82 -6.63 -5.67
N LEU A 6 -7.92 -6.22 -4.78
CA LEU A 6 -7.13 -7.16 -4.00
C LEU A 6 -8.03 -8.02 -3.12
N ARG A 7 -9.02 -7.40 -2.49
CA ARG A 7 -9.94 -8.15 -1.63
C ARG A 7 -10.71 -9.20 -2.40
N ARG A 8 -11.11 -8.90 -3.63
CA ARG A 8 -11.81 -9.87 -4.46
C ARG A 8 -10.94 -11.10 -4.73
N PHE A 9 -9.69 -10.88 -5.07
CA PHE A 9 -8.76 -11.99 -5.27
C PHE A 9 -8.54 -12.77 -3.99
N GLU A 10 -8.37 -12.09 -2.88
CA GLU A 10 -8.16 -12.74 -1.59
C GLU A 10 -9.34 -13.60 -1.19
N GLN A 11 -10.55 -13.14 -1.45
CA GLN A 11 -11.74 -13.91 -1.16
C GLN A 11 -11.92 -15.09 -2.11
N ARG A 12 -11.52 -14.90 -3.36
CA ARG A 12 -11.64 -15.95 -4.35
C ARG A 12 -10.69 -17.12 -4.09
N TYR A 13 -9.48 -16.82 -3.67
CA TYR A 13 -8.45 -17.84 -3.48
C TYR A 13 -8.14 -18.16 -2.03
N TRP A 14 -8.80 -17.48 -1.09
CA TRP A 14 -8.61 -17.70 0.35
C TRP A 14 -7.15 -17.54 0.75
N LEU A 15 -6.53 -16.49 0.24
CA LEU A 15 -5.12 -16.25 0.44
C LEU A 15 -4.91 -14.73 0.53
N SER A 16 -4.09 -14.28 1.46
CA SER A 16 -3.77 -12.87 1.52
C SER A 16 -2.89 -12.48 0.33
N SER A 17 -2.99 -11.22 -0.10
CA SER A 17 -2.18 -10.77 -1.22
C SER A 17 -0.70 -10.88 -0.92
N ARG A 18 -0.29 -10.65 0.32
CA ARG A 18 1.10 -10.79 0.72
C ARG A 18 1.58 -12.22 0.54
N GLN A 19 0.82 -13.18 1.04
CA GLN A 19 1.19 -14.59 0.92
C GLN A 19 1.16 -15.05 -0.52
N PHE A 20 0.15 -14.59 -1.27
CA PHE A 20 0.09 -14.87 -2.69
C PHE A 20 1.33 -14.36 -3.41
N TYR A 21 1.70 -13.12 -3.13
CA TYR A 21 2.81 -12.50 -3.84
C TYR A 21 4.13 -13.20 -3.54
N GLU A 22 4.31 -13.66 -2.32
CA GLU A 22 5.52 -14.43 -1.97
C GLU A 22 5.61 -15.70 -2.80
N LEU A 23 4.51 -16.42 -2.94
CA LEU A 23 4.48 -17.62 -3.76
C LEU A 23 4.66 -17.30 -5.22
N TYR A 24 4.05 -16.24 -5.70
CA TYR A 24 4.16 -15.82 -7.07
C TYR A 24 5.59 -15.46 -7.44
N ALA A 25 6.26 -14.73 -6.58
CA ALA A 25 7.64 -14.32 -6.80
C ALA A 25 8.60 -15.51 -6.83
N GLN A 26 8.26 -16.58 -6.10
CA GLN A 26 9.06 -17.79 -6.09
C GLN A 26 8.79 -18.68 -7.29
N GLY A 27 7.81 -18.32 -8.11
CA GLY A 27 7.43 -19.16 -9.24
C GLY A 27 6.62 -20.38 -8.86
N SER A 28 6.05 -20.39 -7.66
CA SER A 28 5.33 -21.56 -7.15
C SER A 28 3.89 -21.66 -7.62
N LEU A 29 3.38 -20.65 -8.31
CA LEU A 29 1.97 -20.57 -8.68
C LEU A 29 1.69 -20.68 -10.17
N ASP A 30 2.58 -21.26 -10.91
CA ASP A 30 2.39 -21.40 -12.35
C ASP A 30 1.57 -22.64 -12.64
N ASP A 31 0.26 -22.49 -12.73
CA ASP A 31 -0.62 -23.60 -13.07
C ASP A 31 -1.06 -23.56 -14.53
N GLY A 32 -0.64 -22.56 -15.29
CA GLY A 32 -0.97 -22.44 -16.69
C GLY A 32 -2.40 -22.03 -17.00
N GLU A 33 -3.27 -22.03 -16.00
CA GLU A 33 -4.69 -21.67 -16.20
C GLU A 33 -5.03 -20.28 -15.73
N HIS A 34 -4.46 -19.86 -14.63
CA HIS A 34 -4.81 -18.58 -13.99
C HIS A 34 -3.72 -17.55 -14.11
N SER A 35 -2.84 -17.69 -15.09
CA SER A 35 -1.69 -16.81 -15.21
C SER A 35 -2.08 -15.35 -15.39
N GLU A 36 -3.16 -15.07 -16.12
CA GLU A 36 -3.61 -13.70 -16.30
C GLU A 36 -4.11 -13.08 -14.98
N GLU A 37 -4.91 -13.85 -14.24
CA GLU A 37 -5.40 -13.39 -12.96
C GLU A 37 -4.25 -13.16 -11.97
N PHE A 38 -3.32 -14.07 -11.95
CA PHE A 38 -2.17 -13.96 -11.06
C PHE A 38 -1.29 -12.78 -11.43
N SER A 39 -1.10 -12.52 -12.71
CA SER A 39 -0.34 -11.35 -13.16
C SER A 39 -1.04 -10.05 -12.74
N GLU A 40 -2.35 -10.01 -12.89
CA GLU A 40 -3.12 -8.84 -12.50
C GLU A 40 -3.04 -8.63 -10.98
N TRP A 41 -3.23 -9.68 -10.22
CA TRP A 41 -3.16 -9.62 -8.77
C TRP A 41 -1.78 -9.16 -8.31
N ALA A 42 -0.73 -9.73 -8.85
CA ALA A 42 0.64 -9.34 -8.50
C ALA A 42 0.92 -7.89 -8.86
N GLY A 43 0.44 -7.43 -10.02
CA GLY A 43 0.61 -6.05 -10.43
C GLY A 43 -0.09 -5.08 -9.49
N LEU A 44 -1.30 -5.40 -9.07
CA LEU A 44 -2.04 -4.58 -8.14
C LEU A 44 -1.35 -4.52 -6.79
N TYR A 45 -0.84 -5.63 -6.32
CA TYR A 45 -0.13 -5.67 -5.05
C TYR A 45 1.15 -4.83 -5.10
N LYS A 46 1.87 -4.87 -6.21
CA LYS A 46 3.06 -4.03 -6.39
C LYS A 46 2.70 -2.56 -6.36
N LEU A 47 1.61 -2.18 -7.00
CA LEU A 47 1.15 -0.80 -6.99
C LEU A 47 0.80 -0.35 -5.57
N LYS A 48 0.15 -1.21 -4.83
CA LYS A 48 -0.17 -0.91 -3.44
C LYS A 48 1.10 -0.69 -2.61
N GLN A 49 2.08 -1.56 -2.78
CA GLN A 49 3.35 -1.42 -2.07
C GLN A 49 4.05 -0.11 -2.41
N LYS A 50 4.05 0.27 -3.67
CA LYS A 50 4.65 1.53 -4.09
C LYS A 50 3.95 2.72 -3.45
N ARG A 51 2.62 2.69 -3.42
CA ARG A 51 1.86 3.76 -2.77
C ARG A 51 2.18 3.86 -1.30
N GLU A 52 2.23 2.73 -0.62
CA GLU A 52 2.53 2.70 0.80
C GLU A 52 3.95 3.20 1.08
N GLN A 53 4.90 2.81 0.25
CA GLN A 53 6.28 3.28 0.41
C GLN A 53 6.38 4.78 0.19
N SER A 54 5.70 5.30 -0.81
CA SER A 54 5.69 6.74 -1.07
C SER A 54 5.06 7.50 0.08
N LEU A 55 3.94 7.00 0.59
CA LEU A 55 3.27 7.63 1.71
C LEU A 55 4.13 7.59 2.96
N GLU A 56 4.78 6.47 3.21
CA GLU A 56 5.66 6.34 4.36
C GLU A 56 6.82 7.33 4.29
N LYS A 57 7.40 7.49 3.12
CA LYS A 57 8.46 8.46 2.92
C LYS A 57 8.00 9.88 3.20
N LEU A 58 6.83 10.24 2.66
CA LEU A 58 6.25 11.54 2.91
C LEU A 58 5.91 11.73 4.39
N SER A 59 5.41 10.69 5.03
CA SER A 59 5.12 10.73 6.45
C SER A 59 6.36 10.97 7.28
N GLN A 60 7.45 10.32 6.95
CA GLN A 60 8.71 10.51 7.66
C GLN A 60 9.21 11.94 7.50
N GLU A 61 9.11 12.48 6.31
CA GLU A 61 9.49 13.86 6.06
C GLU A 61 8.63 14.82 6.86
N ARG A 62 7.33 14.55 6.91
CA ARG A 62 6.41 15.38 7.66
C ARG A 62 6.67 15.30 9.16
N LEU A 63 6.91 14.11 9.68
CA LEU A 63 7.22 13.94 11.10
C LEU A 63 8.43 14.75 11.52
N ALA A 64 9.43 14.83 10.66
CA ALA A 64 10.63 15.62 10.97
C ALA A 64 10.34 17.11 11.03
N ARG A 65 9.25 17.55 10.41
CA ARG A 65 8.90 18.98 10.33
C ARG A 65 7.72 19.38 11.20
N LEU A 66 7.08 18.43 11.88
CA LEU A 66 5.93 18.73 12.71
C LEU A 66 6.36 19.62 13.89
N PRO A 67 5.59 20.68 14.15
CA PRO A 67 5.90 21.53 15.27
C PRO A 67 5.64 20.80 16.59
N ARG A 68 6.46 21.09 17.57
CA ARG A 68 6.30 20.54 18.90
C ARG A 68 6.00 21.66 19.87
N LYS A 69 5.13 21.38 20.82
CA LYS A 69 4.83 22.38 21.86
C LYS A 69 6.03 22.53 22.77
N ILE A 70 6.32 23.78 23.10
CA ILE A 70 7.45 24.10 23.95
C ILE A 70 7.23 23.51 25.33
N GLY A 71 8.25 22.82 25.84
CA GLY A 71 8.20 22.24 27.18
C GLY A 71 7.40 20.96 27.30
N THR A 72 6.95 20.38 26.20
CA THR A 72 6.21 19.12 26.22
C THR A 72 6.72 18.22 25.11
N ASN A 73 6.30 16.94 25.18
CA ASN A 73 6.58 16.00 24.10
C ASN A 73 5.43 15.90 23.11
N LEU A 74 4.45 16.77 23.25
CA LEU A 74 3.29 16.74 22.38
C LEU A 74 3.61 17.32 21.01
N ILE A 75 3.07 16.70 19.98
CA ILE A 75 3.23 17.13 18.60
C ILE A 75 1.89 17.59 18.08
N GLU A 76 1.88 18.76 17.47
CA GLU A 76 0.67 19.25 16.81
C GLU A 76 0.56 18.66 15.42
N ILE A 77 -0.61 18.08 15.14
CA ILE A 77 -0.90 17.52 13.83
C ILE A 77 -2.09 18.27 13.26
N ALA A 78 -1.91 18.79 12.06
CA ALA A 78 -2.98 19.44 11.34
C ALA A 78 -2.97 18.97 9.89
N PRO A 79 -4.10 19.05 9.20
CA PRO A 79 -4.13 18.69 7.79
C PRO A 79 -3.14 19.55 7.01
N ALA A 80 -2.51 18.95 6.02
CA ALA A 80 -1.61 19.69 5.14
C ALA A 80 -2.43 20.54 4.19
N GLU A 81 -2.25 21.85 4.28
CA GLU A 81 -3.03 22.78 3.48
C GLU A 81 -2.96 22.53 1.98
N PRO A 82 -1.81 22.31 1.43
CA PRO A 82 -1.74 22.15 -0.03
C PRO A 82 -2.53 20.96 -0.55
N ALA A 83 -2.77 20.02 0.30
CA ALA A 83 -3.56 18.86 -0.11
C ALA A 83 -4.95 19.27 -0.53
N LEU A 84 -5.41 20.38 -0.06
CA LEU A 84 -6.73 20.88 -0.40
C LEU A 84 -6.82 21.40 -1.79
N ASN A 85 -5.70 21.68 -2.39
CA ASN A 85 -5.69 22.23 -3.74
C ASN A 85 -5.88 21.19 -4.81
N ILE A 86 -6.00 19.97 -4.42
CA ILE A 86 -6.24 18.95 -5.38
C ILE A 86 -7.67 19.04 -5.82
N PRO A 87 -7.87 19.34 -7.08
CA PRO A 87 -9.22 19.47 -7.59
C PRO A 87 -9.95 18.15 -7.57
#